data_25d0673467c4c0a8ac51982c5ec03529
#
_entry.id   25d0673467c4c0a8ac51982c5ec03529
#
_cell.length_a   1.000
_cell.length_b   1.000
_cell.length_c   1.000
_cell.angle_alpha   90.00
_cell.angle_beta   90.00
_cell.angle_gamma   90.00
#
_symmetry.space_group_name_H-M   'P 1'
#
loop_
_entity.id
_entity.type
_entity.pdbx_description
1 polymer ?
#
loop_
_entity_poly.entity_id
_entity_poly.type
_entity_poly.pdbx_seq_one_letter_code
_entity_poly.pdbx_strand_id
1 'polypeptide(L)'
;MKIPCHNFVFGQERLAKRRGQPAFTLIEILIALSIFALIITGIYTTWTAIHRATRIGLEASADAQRKRIAMRALEQSLGSVKYFLANETNYTFIAEARGDSTYLSFVSHLPETFPRSALFEYQPMRRVNFFVESGTNGLGRLVLRQQPFLYEANIDDSENPLVLANDVVAFNVEFLPDGAEEWEEEWLYTNELPVMAHVTLSFRHGEAVFENHKLIALASSAVPEEFQLGVAGAGGGRGSSGRDSKGEGSRSRGDGPRYPSGNMFNRTGGNSRSSSG
;
A
#
# COMPACT_ATOMS: atom_id res chain seq x y z
N MET A 1 -95.66 61.34 -28.76
CA MET A 1 -94.63 60.66 -28.06
C MET A 1 -94.67 59.18 -28.61
N LYS A 2 -93.80 58.81 -29.58
CA LYS A 2 -93.77 57.53 -30.26
C LYS A 2 -92.72 56.67 -29.66
N ILE A 3 -93.08 55.48 -29.17
CA ILE A 3 -92.18 54.49 -28.60
C ILE A 3 -91.85 53.47 -29.70
N PRO A 4 -90.63 53.21 -30.08
CA PRO A 4 -90.28 52.24 -31.07
C PRO A 4 -90.23 50.84 -30.45
N CYS A 5 -90.92 49.87 -31.10
CA CYS A 5 -90.90 48.46 -30.80
C CYS A 5 -89.60 47.83 -31.26
N HIS A 6 -88.81 47.35 -30.30
CA HIS A 6 -87.61 46.58 -30.56
C HIS A 6 -87.97 45.13 -30.89
N ASN A 7 -87.69 44.67 -32.17
CA ASN A 7 -87.82 43.32 -32.56
C ASN A 7 -86.71 42.49 -31.94
N PHE A 8 -87.07 41.55 -31.08
CA PHE A 8 -86.24 40.55 -30.52
C PHE A 8 -86.06 39.38 -31.53
N VAL A 9 -84.88 39.33 -32.19
CA VAL A 9 -84.55 38.20 -33.06
C VAL A 9 -84.03 37.04 -32.19
N PHE A 10 -84.80 35.99 -32.11
CA PHE A 10 -84.40 34.73 -31.49
C PHE A 10 -83.25 34.14 -32.37
N GLY A 11 -82.01 34.22 -31.87
CA GLY A 11 -80.85 33.50 -32.45
C GLY A 11 -81.06 32.00 -32.21
N GLN A 12 -81.17 31.25 -33.30
CA GLN A 12 -81.11 29.79 -33.26
C GLN A 12 -79.67 29.40 -32.83
N GLU A 13 -79.53 28.94 -31.61
CA GLU A 13 -78.31 28.24 -31.16
C GLU A 13 -78.20 26.95 -32.00
N ARG A 14 -77.14 26.95 -32.85
CA ARG A 14 -76.72 25.72 -33.54
C ARG A 14 -76.23 24.75 -32.48
N LEU A 15 -76.97 23.73 -32.12
CA LEU A 15 -76.50 22.58 -31.36
C LEU A 15 -75.26 22.00 -32.03
N ALA A 16 -74.10 22.32 -31.46
CA ALA A 16 -72.83 21.75 -31.87
C ALA A 16 -72.95 20.23 -31.69
N LYS A 17 -73.02 19.53 -32.81
CA LYS A 17 -73.00 18.09 -32.92
C LYS A 17 -71.77 17.58 -32.17
N ARG A 18 -71.95 17.09 -30.92
CA ARG A 18 -70.90 16.38 -30.18
C ARG A 18 -70.49 15.20 -31.05
N ARG A 19 -69.32 15.28 -31.67
CA ARG A 19 -68.68 14.16 -32.30
C ARG A 19 -68.50 13.11 -31.20
N GLY A 20 -69.25 11.99 -31.32
CA GLY A 20 -69.06 10.85 -30.44
C GLY A 20 -67.62 10.42 -30.47
N GLN A 21 -66.93 10.52 -29.33
CA GLN A 21 -65.60 9.96 -29.21
C GLN A 21 -65.72 8.44 -29.35
N PRO A 22 -64.93 7.80 -30.22
CA PRO A 22 -64.94 6.36 -30.36
C PRO A 22 -64.56 5.76 -28.99
N ALA A 23 -65.43 4.92 -28.44
CA ALA A 23 -65.13 4.16 -27.22
C ALA A 23 -64.08 3.10 -27.59
N PHE A 24 -63.04 2.98 -26.76
CA PHE A 24 -62.00 1.95 -26.93
C PHE A 24 -62.61 0.55 -26.94
N THR A 25 -62.20 -0.29 -27.87
CA THR A 25 -62.59 -1.67 -27.88
C THR A 25 -61.78 -2.49 -26.88
N LEU A 26 -62.41 -3.52 -26.30
CA LEU A 26 -61.74 -4.41 -25.33
C LEU A 26 -60.44 -5.04 -25.94
N ILE A 27 -60.51 -5.38 -27.24
CA ILE A 27 -59.36 -5.96 -27.97
C ILE A 27 -58.17 -4.99 -28.07
N GLU A 28 -58.43 -3.69 -28.26
CA GLU A 28 -57.42 -2.67 -28.36
C GLU A 28 -56.64 -2.51 -27.04
N ILE A 29 -57.38 -2.56 -25.90
CA ILE A 29 -56.76 -2.53 -24.56
C ILE A 29 -55.92 -3.77 -24.33
N LEU A 30 -56.39 -4.96 -24.75
CA LEU A 30 -55.61 -6.20 -24.61
C LEU A 30 -54.34 -6.18 -25.42
N ILE A 31 -54.37 -5.67 -26.63
CA ILE A 31 -53.17 -5.52 -27.47
C ILE A 31 -52.21 -4.51 -26.87
N ALA A 32 -52.71 -3.36 -26.41
CA ALA A 32 -51.86 -2.34 -25.75
C ALA A 32 -51.16 -2.86 -24.49
N LEU A 33 -51.90 -3.61 -23.63
CA LEU A 33 -51.28 -4.23 -22.44
C LEU A 33 -50.29 -5.31 -22.80
N SER A 34 -50.54 -6.09 -23.86
CA SER A 34 -49.56 -7.11 -24.32
C SER A 34 -48.25 -6.49 -24.79
N ILE A 35 -48.33 -5.43 -25.61
CA ILE A 35 -47.17 -4.69 -26.06
C ILE A 35 -46.43 -4.04 -24.88
N PHE A 36 -47.18 -3.44 -23.96
CA PHE A 36 -46.60 -2.82 -22.75
C PHE A 36 -45.89 -3.85 -21.88
N ALA A 37 -46.48 -5.04 -21.69
CA ALA A 37 -45.83 -6.12 -20.95
C ALA A 37 -44.53 -6.60 -21.61
N LEU A 38 -44.49 -6.69 -22.95
CA LEU A 38 -43.26 -7.02 -23.68
C LEU A 38 -42.16 -5.96 -23.51
N ILE A 39 -42.53 -4.68 -23.57
CA ILE A 39 -41.59 -3.58 -23.38
C ILE A 39 -41.03 -3.61 -21.95
N ILE A 40 -41.85 -3.75 -20.94
CA ILE A 40 -41.40 -3.84 -19.54
C ILE A 40 -40.47 -5.03 -19.35
N THR A 41 -40.80 -6.19 -19.91
CA THR A 41 -39.98 -7.39 -19.84
C THR A 41 -38.59 -7.12 -20.48
N GLY A 42 -38.55 -6.48 -21.65
CA GLY A 42 -37.32 -6.10 -22.32
C GLY A 42 -36.48 -5.15 -21.50
N ILE A 43 -37.07 -4.12 -20.89
CA ILE A 43 -36.40 -3.19 -19.99
C ILE A 43 -35.81 -3.91 -18.78
N TYR A 44 -36.62 -4.77 -18.14
CA TYR A 44 -36.19 -5.51 -16.95
C TYR A 44 -35.03 -6.46 -17.24
N THR A 45 -35.08 -7.20 -18.35
CA THR A 45 -33.99 -8.10 -18.74
C THR A 45 -32.69 -7.33 -19.03
N THR A 46 -32.79 -6.19 -19.73
CA THR A 46 -31.64 -5.32 -20.00
C THR A 46 -31.05 -4.73 -18.70
N TRP A 47 -31.91 -4.28 -17.80
CA TRP A 47 -31.50 -3.74 -16.51
C TRP A 47 -30.75 -4.77 -15.67
N THR A 48 -31.29 -5.99 -15.54
CA THR A 48 -30.63 -7.06 -14.77
C THR A 48 -29.31 -7.48 -15.41
N ALA A 49 -29.19 -7.50 -16.73
CA ALA A 49 -27.96 -7.80 -17.45
C ALA A 49 -26.89 -6.75 -17.18
N ILE A 50 -27.26 -5.46 -17.23
CA ILE A 50 -26.33 -4.34 -16.92
C ILE A 50 -25.82 -4.44 -15.48
N HIS A 51 -26.73 -4.64 -14.51
CA HIS A 51 -26.32 -4.78 -13.10
C HIS A 51 -25.36 -5.94 -12.86
N ARG A 52 -25.62 -7.09 -13.50
CA ARG A 52 -24.72 -8.25 -13.40
C ARG A 52 -23.36 -7.95 -14.04
N ALA A 53 -23.32 -7.36 -15.22
CA ALA A 53 -22.09 -7.00 -15.91
C ALA A 53 -21.27 -5.98 -15.11
N THR A 54 -21.93 -4.95 -14.54
CA THR A 54 -21.28 -3.93 -13.70
C THR A 54 -20.64 -4.56 -12.46
N ARG A 55 -21.37 -5.44 -11.78
CA ARG A 55 -20.84 -6.12 -10.59
C ARG A 55 -19.61 -6.96 -10.91
N ILE A 56 -19.68 -7.79 -11.95
CA ILE A 56 -18.53 -8.60 -12.39
C ILE A 56 -17.33 -7.70 -12.77
N GLY A 57 -17.58 -6.61 -13.47
CA GLY A 57 -16.55 -5.64 -13.87
C GLY A 57 -15.88 -4.98 -12.66
N LEU A 58 -16.64 -4.59 -11.64
CA LEU A 58 -16.10 -4.00 -10.41
C LEU A 58 -15.28 -5.01 -9.61
N GLU A 59 -15.75 -6.25 -9.47
CA GLU A 59 -15.02 -7.32 -8.78
C GLU A 59 -13.69 -7.62 -9.50
N ALA A 60 -13.70 -7.76 -10.83
CA ALA A 60 -12.48 -7.97 -11.63
C ALA A 60 -11.49 -6.79 -11.54
N SER A 61 -12.01 -5.56 -11.56
CA SER A 61 -11.18 -4.36 -11.41
C SER A 61 -10.52 -4.27 -10.04
N ALA A 62 -11.28 -4.54 -8.97
CA ALA A 62 -10.77 -4.54 -7.60
C ALA A 62 -9.68 -5.61 -7.42
N ASP A 63 -9.86 -6.78 -8.01
CA ASP A 63 -8.90 -7.87 -7.94
C ASP A 63 -7.60 -7.55 -8.69
N ALA A 64 -7.71 -7.00 -9.91
CA ALA A 64 -6.56 -6.51 -10.66
C ALA A 64 -5.79 -5.42 -9.92
N GLN A 65 -6.50 -4.53 -9.23
CA GLN A 65 -5.88 -3.47 -8.43
C GLN A 65 -5.13 -4.04 -7.21
N ARG A 66 -5.69 -5.03 -6.49
CA ARG A 66 -5.02 -5.72 -5.38
C ARG A 66 -3.72 -6.38 -5.82
N LYS A 67 -3.73 -7.12 -6.94
CA LYS A 67 -2.54 -7.75 -7.52
C LYS A 67 -1.45 -6.72 -7.85
N ARG A 68 -1.84 -5.57 -8.39
CA ARG A 68 -0.91 -4.46 -8.67
C ARG A 68 -0.34 -3.84 -7.39
N ILE A 69 -1.16 -3.68 -6.35
CA ILE A 69 -0.71 -3.17 -5.04
C ILE A 69 0.27 -4.15 -4.40
N ALA A 70 0.01 -5.46 -4.47
CA ALA A 70 0.89 -6.50 -3.96
C ALA A 70 2.28 -6.44 -4.62
N MET A 71 2.32 -6.40 -5.96
CA MET A 71 3.58 -6.28 -6.70
C MET A 71 4.32 -4.97 -6.42
N ARG A 72 3.59 -3.86 -6.28
CA ARG A 72 4.17 -2.57 -5.91
C ARG A 72 4.74 -2.57 -4.49
N ALA A 73 4.09 -3.22 -3.54
CA ALA A 73 4.59 -3.35 -2.17
C ALA A 73 5.91 -4.15 -2.14
N LEU A 74 6.00 -5.25 -2.89
CA LEU A 74 7.23 -6.02 -3.07
C LEU A 74 8.34 -5.16 -3.72
N GLU A 75 8.04 -4.46 -4.80
CA GLU A 75 8.98 -3.57 -5.48
C GLU A 75 9.52 -2.46 -4.57
N GLN A 76 8.63 -1.77 -3.86
CA GLN A 76 9.02 -0.68 -2.96
C GLN A 76 9.85 -1.18 -1.78
N SER A 77 9.48 -2.31 -1.20
CA SER A 77 10.19 -2.83 -0.04
C SER A 77 11.55 -3.42 -0.41
N LEU A 78 11.67 -4.22 -1.47
CA LEU A 78 12.93 -4.77 -1.95
C LEU A 78 13.86 -3.66 -2.49
N GLY A 79 13.33 -2.71 -3.25
CA GLY A 79 14.13 -1.60 -3.78
C GLY A 79 14.64 -0.63 -2.71
N SER A 80 14.08 -0.66 -1.49
CA SER A 80 14.50 0.17 -0.37
C SER A 80 15.07 -0.63 0.81
N VAL A 81 15.48 -1.87 0.57
CA VAL A 81 16.13 -2.73 1.56
C VAL A 81 17.32 -2.03 2.19
N LYS A 82 17.53 -2.21 3.50
CA LYS A 82 18.67 -1.70 4.24
C LYS A 82 19.42 -2.84 4.89
N TYR A 83 20.71 -2.79 4.76
CA TYR A 83 21.62 -3.77 5.32
C TYR A 83 22.84 -3.05 5.92
N PHE A 84 23.25 -3.47 7.11
CA PHE A 84 24.44 -2.96 7.78
C PHE A 84 25.24 -4.15 8.32
N LEU A 85 26.40 -4.39 7.75
CA LEU A 85 27.28 -5.49 8.11
C LEU A 85 27.71 -5.45 9.59
N ALA A 86 27.92 -4.26 10.17
CA ALA A 86 28.24 -4.10 11.58
C ALA A 86 27.12 -4.55 12.56
N ASN A 87 25.93 -4.79 12.06
CA ASN A 87 24.77 -5.23 12.84
C ASN A 87 23.92 -6.25 12.04
N GLU A 88 24.59 -7.24 11.48
CA GLU A 88 23.96 -8.28 10.63
C GLU A 88 22.79 -8.97 11.31
N THR A 89 22.91 -9.26 12.61
CA THR A 89 21.85 -9.93 13.38
C THR A 89 20.50 -9.22 13.29
N ASN A 90 20.50 -7.88 13.34
CA ASN A 90 19.27 -7.09 13.28
C ASN A 90 18.86 -6.77 11.85
N TYR A 91 19.78 -6.77 10.88
CA TYR A 91 19.52 -6.46 9.47
C TYR A 91 19.49 -7.70 8.57
N THR A 92 19.37 -8.89 9.15
CA THR A 92 19.32 -10.15 8.41
C THR A 92 18.31 -10.09 7.26
N PHE A 93 18.75 -10.47 6.07
CA PHE A 93 17.94 -10.72 4.90
C PHE A 93 17.80 -12.23 4.74
N ILE A 94 16.60 -12.75 4.74
CA ILE A 94 16.31 -14.20 4.66
C ILE A 94 15.27 -14.42 3.57
N ALA A 95 15.55 -15.37 2.69
CA ALA A 95 14.59 -15.91 1.75
C ALA A 95 14.68 -17.43 1.75
N GLU A 96 13.62 -18.09 2.19
CA GLU A 96 13.53 -19.55 2.29
C GLU A 96 12.46 -20.06 1.33
N ALA A 97 12.78 -21.04 0.51
CA ALA A 97 11.80 -21.76 -0.31
C ALA A 97 10.95 -22.68 0.58
N ARG A 98 9.64 -22.57 0.49
CA ARG A 98 8.66 -23.37 1.23
C ARG A 98 7.63 -23.98 0.27
N GLY A 99 8.00 -25.05 -0.41
CA GLY A 99 7.19 -25.65 -1.48
C GLY A 99 7.03 -24.69 -2.65
N ASP A 100 5.78 -24.37 -3.02
CA ASP A 100 5.46 -23.43 -4.13
C ASP A 100 5.51 -21.96 -3.71
N SER A 101 6.12 -21.64 -2.56
CA SER A 101 6.19 -20.26 -2.07
C SER A 101 7.48 -19.97 -1.33
N THR A 102 7.94 -18.73 -1.46
CA THR A 102 9.10 -18.20 -0.73
C THR A 102 8.63 -17.45 0.53
N TYR A 103 9.27 -17.75 1.66
CA TYR A 103 9.21 -16.90 2.84
C TYR A 103 10.32 -15.87 2.75
N LEU A 104 9.97 -14.58 2.78
CA LEU A 104 10.91 -13.47 2.60
C LEU A 104 10.84 -12.51 3.80
N SER A 105 11.99 -12.27 4.46
CA SER A 105 12.11 -11.41 5.64
C SER A 105 13.34 -10.51 5.55
N PHE A 106 13.14 -9.19 5.67
CA PHE A 106 14.23 -8.21 5.62
C PHE A 106 13.83 -6.87 6.25
N VAL A 107 14.82 -6.01 6.46
CA VAL A 107 14.60 -4.64 6.93
C VAL A 107 14.62 -3.68 5.75
N SER A 108 13.65 -2.78 5.71
CA SER A 108 13.51 -1.81 4.62
C SER A 108 13.15 -0.42 5.14
N HIS A 109 13.58 0.60 4.39
CA HIS A 109 13.17 1.99 4.58
C HIS A 109 11.92 2.29 3.74
N LEU A 110 10.77 2.20 4.36
CA LEU A 110 9.48 2.28 3.69
C LEU A 110 8.95 3.72 3.63
N PRO A 111 8.40 4.17 2.49
CA PRO A 111 7.78 5.48 2.38
C PRO A 111 6.48 5.57 3.18
N GLU A 112 6.01 6.78 3.44
CA GLU A 112 4.73 7.04 4.12
C GLU A 112 3.52 6.47 3.33
N THR A 113 3.65 6.36 2.02
CA THR A 113 2.62 5.80 1.12
C THR A 113 2.56 4.27 1.13
N PHE A 114 3.50 3.60 1.82
CA PHE A 114 3.49 2.15 1.94
C PHE A 114 2.26 1.67 2.72
N PRO A 115 1.68 0.50 2.38
CA PRO A 115 0.48 0.01 3.05
C PRO A 115 0.61 -0.01 4.58
N ARG A 116 -0.39 0.53 5.28
CA ARG A 116 -0.45 0.64 6.76
C ARG A 116 0.62 1.50 7.43
N SER A 117 1.34 2.37 6.72
CA SER A 117 2.36 3.24 7.34
C SER A 117 1.84 4.08 8.50
N ALA A 118 0.57 4.51 8.46
CA ALA A 118 -0.04 5.27 9.53
C ALA A 118 -0.13 4.50 10.88
N LEU A 119 -0.22 3.17 10.86
CA LEU A 119 -0.23 2.35 12.08
C LEU A 119 1.13 2.35 12.81
N PHE A 120 2.19 2.65 12.10
CA PHE A 120 3.56 2.68 12.61
C PHE A 120 4.04 4.10 12.92
N GLU A 121 3.12 5.05 13.12
CA GLU A 121 3.43 6.46 13.40
C GLU A 121 4.46 7.05 12.40
N TYR A 122 4.36 6.60 11.14
CA TYR A 122 5.27 6.96 10.04
C TYR A 122 6.74 6.58 10.26
N GLN A 123 7.02 5.63 11.14
CA GLN A 123 8.38 5.10 11.28
C GLN A 123 8.82 4.43 9.97
N PRO A 124 9.88 4.94 9.30
CA PRO A 124 10.25 4.45 7.97
C PRO A 124 10.98 3.11 8.02
N MET A 125 11.76 2.85 9.08
CA MET A 125 12.53 1.62 9.21
C MET A 125 11.68 0.52 9.82
N ARG A 126 11.37 -0.52 9.02
CA ARG A 126 10.55 -1.64 9.44
C ARG A 126 11.11 -2.95 8.91
N ARG A 127 10.97 -4.00 9.69
CA ARG A 127 11.13 -5.37 9.21
C ARG A 127 9.83 -5.77 8.52
N VAL A 128 9.96 -6.29 7.32
CA VAL A 128 8.84 -6.79 6.52
C VAL A 128 9.00 -8.28 6.29
N ASN A 129 7.88 -8.99 6.38
CA ASN A 129 7.82 -10.42 6.09
C ASN A 129 6.72 -10.65 5.06
N PHE A 130 7.09 -11.26 3.94
CA PHE A 130 6.14 -11.71 2.90
C PHE A 130 6.11 -13.22 2.90
N PHE A 131 4.92 -13.78 2.88
CA PHE A 131 4.73 -15.24 2.81
C PHE A 131 3.31 -15.56 2.35
N VAL A 132 3.10 -16.81 1.95
CA VAL A 132 1.78 -17.29 1.56
C VAL A 132 1.17 -18.09 2.69
N GLU A 133 -0.02 -17.70 3.12
CA GLU A 133 -0.87 -18.47 4.05
C GLU A 133 -1.92 -19.26 3.26
N SER A 134 -2.31 -20.42 3.78
CA SER A 134 -3.41 -21.19 3.21
C SER A 134 -4.72 -20.43 3.36
N GLY A 135 -5.42 -20.20 2.25
CA GLY A 135 -6.75 -19.61 2.23
C GLY A 135 -7.86 -20.65 2.41
N THR A 136 -9.10 -20.17 2.58
CA THR A 136 -10.29 -21.01 2.80
C THR A 136 -10.67 -21.91 1.61
N ASN A 137 -10.22 -21.55 0.40
CA ASN A 137 -10.57 -22.25 -0.84
C ASN A 137 -9.46 -23.20 -1.34
N GLY A 138 -8.47 -23.54 -0.48
CA GLY A 138 -7.29 -24.30 -0.89
C GLY A 138 -6.29 -23.55 -1.75
N LEU A 139 -6.53 -22.26 -2.01
CA LEU A 139 -5.60 -21.33 -2.66
C LEU A 139 -4.89 -20.49 -1.59
N GLY A 140 -3.68 -20.05 -1.89
CA GLY A 140 -2.91 -19.21 -1.00
C GLY A 140 -3.39 -17.76 -0.92
N ARG A 141 -2.96 -17.08 0.13
CA ARG A 141 -3.09 -15.62 0.27
C ARG A 141 -1.71 -15.05 0.52
N LEU A 142 -1.27 -14.09 -0.29
CA LEU A 142 -0.04 -13.38 -0.04
C LEU A 142 -0.25 -12.40 1.11
N VAL A 143 0.55 -12.56 2.14
CA VAL A 143 0.45 -11.82 3.39
C VAL A 143 1.70 -11.00 3.62
N LEU A 144 1.52 -9.77 4.08
CA LEU A 144 2.55 -8.87 4.54
C LEU A 144 2.41 -8.68 6.05
N ARG A 145 3.47 -8.98 6.80
CA ARG A 145 3.63 -8.56 8.21
C ARG A 145 4.70 -7.49 8.30
N GLN A 146 4.49 -6.51 9.14
CA GLN A 146 5.41 -5.41 9.38
C GLN A 146 5.67 -5.29 10.87
N GLN A 147 6.91 -5.01 11.23
CA GLN A 147 7.33 -4.77 12.61
C GLN A 147 8.22 -3.53 12.64
N PRO A 148 8.03 -2.61 13.60
CA PRO A 148 8.96 -1.51 13.81
C PRO A 148 10.36 -2.06 14.05
N PHE A 149 11.35 -1.41 13.46
CA PHE A 149 12.74 -1.81 13.62
C PHE A 149 13.38 -1.05 14.79
N LEU A 150 14.01 -1.76 15.71
CA LEU A 150 14.68 -1.22 16.91
C LEU A 150 13.76 -0.42 17.87
N TYR A 151 12.47 -0.57 17.78
CA TYR A 151 11.52 0.08 18.67
C TYR A 151 10.50 -0.92 19.19
N GLU A 152 10.36 -1.03 20.50
CA GLU A 152 9.29 -1.82 21.13
C GLU A 152 7.97 -1.04 21.02
N ALA A 153 7.36 -1.07 19.85
CA ALA A 153 6.00 -0.58 19.71
C ALA A 153 5.03 -1.67 20.18
N ASN A 154 3.99 -1.28 20.90
CA ASN A 154 2.87 -2.16 21.27
C ASN A 154 2.02 -2.62 20.07
N ILE A 155 2.58 -2.49 18.85
CA ILE A 155 1.91 -2.86 17.60
C ILE A 155 2.46 -4.21 17.18
N ASP A 156 1.79 -5.25 17.58
CA ASP A 156 2.03 -6.59 17.06
C ASP A 156 1.19 -6.81 15.80
N ASP A 157 1.79 -6.58 14.62
CA ASP A 157 1.14 -6.87 13.32
C ASP A 157 1.03 -8.38 13.08
N SER A 158 1.56 -9.22 14.01
CA SER A 158 1.42 -10.68 13.95
C SER A 158 -0.03 -11.12 14.15
N GLU A 159 -0.81 -10.38 14.93
CA GLU A 159 -2.23 -10.67 15.19
C GLU A 159 -3.14 -10.30 14.01
N ASN A 160 -2.75 -9.31 13.20
CA ASN A 160 -3.55 -8.82 12.08
C ASN A 160 -2.71 -8.57 10.82
N PRO A 161 -2.24 -9.63 10.15
CA PRO A 161 -1.45 -9.51 8.94
C PRO A 161 -2.24 -8.85 7.81
N LEU A 162 -1.57 -8.09 6.95
CA LEU A 162 -2.19 -7.49 5.78
C LEU A 162 -2.23 -8.47 4.63
N VAL A 163 -3.42 -8.88 4.21
CA VAL A 163 -3.60 -9.67 2.99
C VAL A 163 -3.44 -8.75 1.78
N LEU A 164 -2.38 -8.94 1.00
CA LEU A 164 -2.09 -8.18 -0.21
C LEU A 164 -2.85 -8.72 -1.42
N ALA A 165 -2.91 -10.05 -1.55
CA ALA A 165 -3.60 -10.71 -2.66
C ALA A 165 -4.20 -12.04 -2.21
N ASN A 166 -5.33 -12.41 -2.82
CA ASN A 166 -5.97 -13.71 -2.69
C ASN A 166 -5.72 -14.55 -3.94
N ASP A 167 -6.11 -15.81 -3.88
CA ASP A 167 -6.06 -16.78 -4.98
C ASP A 167 -4.65 -16.96 -5.56
N VAL A 168 -3.64 -16.88 -4.67
CA VAL A 168 -2.24 -17.08 -4.99
C VAL A 168 -1.98 -18.60 -5.12
N VAL A 169 -1.40 -18.98 -6.26
CA VAL A 169 -0.97 -20.35 -6.55
C VAL A 169 0.49 -20.53 -6.14
N ALA A 170 1.34 -19.57 -6.52
CA ALA A 170 2.76 -19.60 -6.22
C ALA A 170 3.29 -18.16 -5.97
N PHE A 171 4.27 -18.06 -5.09
CA PHE A 171 5.04 -16.86 -4.85
C PHE A 171 6.52 -17.25 -4.77
N ASN A 172 7.24 -17.05 -5.86
CA ASN A 172 8.64 -17.41 -5.97
C ASN A 172 9.49 -16.15 -6.12
N VAL A 173 10.64 -16.16 -5.45
CA VAL A 173 11.62 -15.09 -5.56
C VAL A 173 12.98 -15.73 -5.76
N GLU A 174 13.61 -15.40 -6.87
CA GLU A 174 14.97 -15.82 -7.22
C GLU A 174 15.91 -14.63 -7.06
N PHE A 175 17.12 -14.87 -6.64
CA PHE A 175 18.10 -13.84 -6.30
C PHE A 175 19.34 -14.00 -7.15
N LEU A 176 19.90 -12.87 -7.58
CA LEU A 176 21.18 -12.84 -8.31
C LEU A 176 22.26 -12.33 -7.37
N PRO A 177 23.27 -13.18 -7.02
CA PRO A 177 24.44 -12.74 -6.25
C PRO A 177 25.31 -11.75 -7.04
N ASP A 178 26.14 -10.97 -6.35
CA ASP A 178 27.08 -10.08 -7.01
C ASP A 178 28.13 -10.87 -7.79
N GLY A 179 28.29 -10.52 -9.07
CA GLY A 179 29.24 -11.18 -9.97
C GLY A 179 28.86 -12.60 -10.43
N ALA A 180 27.70 -13.12 -10.05
CA ALA A 180 27.18 -14.42 -10.51
C ALA A 180 26.31 -14.28 -11.77
N GLU A 181 26.22 -15.34 -12.56
CA GLU A 181 25.32 -15.44 -13.71
C GLU A 181 24.09 -16.33 -13.41
N GLU A 182 24.15 -17.10 -12.35
CA GLU A 182 23.11 -18.05 -11.96
C GLU A 182 22.20 -17.44 -10.88
N TRP A 183 20.90 -17.73 -10.98
CA TRP A 183 19.89 -17.31 -10.03
C TRP A 183 19.71 -18.35 -8.92
N GLU A 184 19.55 -17.90 -7.69
CA GLU A 184 19.35 -18.74 -6.51
C GLU A 184 17.90 -18.59 -6.00
N GLU A 185 17.25 -19.71 -5.68
CA GLU A 185 15.86 -19.73 -5.17
C GLU A 185 15.79 -19.41 -3.67
N GLU A 186 16.92 -19.55 -2.96
CA GLU A 186 17.01 -19.28 -1.52
C GLU A 186 18.15 -18.30 -1.25
N TRP A 187 18.00 -17.47 -0.21
CA TRP A 187 19.05 -16.56 0.23
C TRP A 187 19.25 -16.69 1.73
N LEU A 188 20.29 -17.40 2.12
CA LEU A 188 20.63 -17.67 3.51
C LEU A 188 21.97 -17.01 3.93
N TYR A 189 22.57 -16.22 3.04
CA TYR A 189 23.79 -15.48 3.32
C TYR A 189 23.51 -14.35 4.30
N THR A 190 24.28 -14.29 5.40
CA THR A 190 24.11 -13.29 6.45
C THR A 190 24.97 -12.06 6.26
N ASN A 191 26.01 -12.15 5.43
CA ASN A 191 27.06 -11.14 5.24
C ASN A 191 26.93 -10.33 3.94
N GLU A 192 25.97 -10.65 3.10
CA GLU A 192 25.79 -9.98 1.80
C GLU A 192 24.33 -9.89 1.40
N LEU A 193 24.03 -9.04 0.42
CA LEU A 193 22.73 -8.91 -0.21
C LEU A 193 22.79 -9.28 -1.69
N PRO A 194 21.71 -9.83 -2.26
CA PRO A 194 21.63 -10.01 -3.70
C PRO A 194 21.59 -8.64 -4.42
N VAL A 195 22.10 -8.62 -5.64
CA VAL A 195 22.09 -7.42 -6.50
C VAL A 195 20.69 -7.21 -7.08
N MET A 196 20.03 -8.30 -7.45
CA MET A 196 18.70 -8.30 -8.06
C MET A 196 17.84 -9.41 -7.47
N ALA A 197 16.54 -9.17 -7.46
CA ALA A 197 15.52 -10.17 -7.18
C ALA A 197 14.55 -10.28 -8.36
N HIS A 198 14.26 -11.51 -8.78
CA HIS A 198 13.22 -11.82 -9.76
C HIS A 198 12.01 -12.38 -9.03
N VAL A 199 10.96 -11.58 -8.95
CA VAL A 199 9.72 -11.93 -8.25
C VAL A 199 8.72 -12.48 -9.24
N THR A 200 8.22 -13.68 -8.99
CA THR A 200 7.15 -14.34 -9.74
C THR A 200 5.95 -14.55 -8.83
N LEU A 201 4.81 -14.02 -9.23
CA LEU A 201 3.56 -14.13 -8.48
C LEU A 201 2.46 -14.71 -9.39
N SER A 202 2.03 -15.92 -9.08
CA SER A 202 1.04 -16.68 -9.86
C SER A 202 -0.32 -16.63 -9.17
N PHE A 203 -1.36 -16.31 -9.93
CA PHE A 203 -2.74 -16.18 -9.45
C PHE A 203 -3.68 -17.09 -10.24
N ARG A 204 -4.67 -17.65 -9.57
CA ARG A 204 -5.76 -18.36 -10.22
C ARG A 204 -6.93 -17.42 -10.51
N HIS A 205 -7.46 -17.50 -11.72
CA HIS A 205 -8.72 -16.88 -12.07
C HIS A 205 -9.58 -17.88 -12.85
N GLY A 206 -10.57 -18.46 -12.18
CA GLY A 206 -11.30 -19.61 -12.69
C GLY A 206 -10.39 -20.83 -12.85
N GLU A 207 -10.26 -21.37 -14.07
CA GLU A 207 -9.36 -22.49 -14.37
C GLU A 207 -7.98 -22.02 -14.87
N ALA A 208 -7.82 -20.75 -15.19
CA ALA A 208 -6.56 -20.21 -15.72
C ALA A 208 -5.62 -19.73 -14.59
N VAL A 209 -4.32 -19.95 -14.79
CA VAL A 209 -3.26 -19.37 -13.95
C VAL A 209 -2.58 -18.25 -14.72
N PHE A 210 -2.45 -17.10 -14.07
CA PHE A 210 -1.77 -15.93 -14.61
C PHE A 210 -0.53 -15.63 -13.77
N GLU A 211 0.56 -15.37 -14.43
CA GLU A 211 1.83 -15.05 -13.78
C GLU A 211 2.23 -13.60 -14.02
N ASN A 212 2.69 -12.96 -12.97
CA ASN A 212 3.29 -11.65 -13.02
C ASN A 212 4.75 -11.75 -12.60
N HIS A 213 5.64 -11.28 -13.45
CA HIS A 213 7.08 -11.27 -13.22
C HIS A 213 7.58 -9.85 -13.03
N LYS A 214 8.52 -9.66 -12.12
CA LYS A 214 9.15 -8.37 -11.88
C LYS A 214 10.61 -8.56 -11.50
N LEU A 215 11.51 -7.86 -12.20
CA LEU A 215 12.91 -7.71 -11.81
C LEU A 215 13.05 -6.47 -10.94
N ILE A 216 13.71 -6.60 -9.81
CA ILE A 216 13.87 -5.55 -8.81
C ILE A 216 15.35 -5.48 -8.42
N ALA A 217 15.98 -4.33 -8.65
CA ALA A 217 17.34 -4.08 -8.16
C ALA A 217 17.32 -3.68 -6.69
N LEU A 218 18.24 -4.24 -5.90
CA LEU A 218 18.38 -3.93 -4.48
C LEU A 218 19.39 -2.78 -4.31
N ALA A 219 18.90 -1.61 -3.92
CA ALA A 219 19.71 -0.39 -3.83
C ALA A 219 20.81 -0.44 -2.74
N SER A 220 20.66 -1.29 -1.72
CA SER A 220 21.60 -1.38 -0.61
C SER A 220 22.93 -2.09 -0.97
N SER A 221 22.95 -2.88 -2.04
CA SER A 221 24.17 -3.50 -2.56
C SER A 221 25.17 -2.48 -3.09
N ALA A 222 24.73 -1.26 -3.38
CA ALA A 222 25.56 -0.18 -3.92
C ALA A 222 26.33 0.62 -2.85
N VAL A 223 26.15 0.34 -1.54
CA VAL A 223 26.87 1.03 -0.48
C VAL A 223 28.19 0.30 -0.23
N PRO A 224 29.38 0.91 -0.51
CA PRO A 224 30.66 0.30 -0.24
C PRO A 224 30.82 -0.08 1.24
N GLU A 225 31.43 -1.23 1.49
CA GLU A 225 31.63 -1.79 2.84
C GLU A 225 32.35 -0.80 3.77
N GLU A 226 33.30 -0.02 3.27
CA GLU A 226 34.04 1.03 3.99
C GLU A 226 33.14 2.08 4.64
N PHE A 227 31.96 2.36 4.09
CA PHE A 227 30.97 3.28 4.66
C PHE A 227 29.99 2.61 5.62
N GLN A 228 29.91 1.29 5.62
CA GLN A 228 29.07 0.52 6.53
C GLN A 228 29.79 0.21 7.85
N LEU A 229 31.10 0.07 7.81
CA LEU A 229 31.94 -0.05 9.01
C LEU A 229 31.95 1.33 9.69
N GLY A 230 31.14 1.51 10.69
CA GLY A 230 31.13 2.76 11.47
C GLY A 230 32.53 3.12 11.95
N VAL A 231 32.80 4.42 12.08
CA VAL A 231 34.05 5.09 12.43
C VAL A 231 34.78 4.58 13.73
N ALA A 232 34.35 3.46 14.29
CA ALA A 232 34.98 2.82 15.46
C ALA A 232 36.40 2.31 15.22
N GLY A 233 36.91 2.30 13.96
CA GLY A 233 38.27 1.86 13.62
C GLY A 233 39.29 2.97 13.38
N ALA A 234 38.89 4.24 13.33
CA ALA A 234 39.82 5.35 13.02
C ALA A 234 40.60 5.90 14.21
N GLY A 235 40.61 5.23 15.36
CA GLY A 235 41.23 5.63 16.60
C GLY A 235 42.51 4.86 17.00
N GLY A 236 43.23 4.26 16.07
CA GLY A 236 44.42 3.47 16.44
C GLY A 236 45.54 3.52 15.42
N GLY A 237 46.40 4.55 15.46
CA GLY A 237 47.59 4.53 14.63
C GLY A 237 48.35 5.84 14.53
N ARG A 238 48.62 6.54 15.63
CA ARG A 238 49.73 7.50 15.67
C ARG A 238 50.96 6.81 16.24
N GLY A 239 51.70 6.17 15.34
CA GLY A 239 53.06 5.75 15.57
C GLY A 239 53.92 6.97 15.76
N SER A 240 54.50 7.07 16.93
CA SER A 240 55.55 8.02 17.26
C SER A 240 56.81 7.73 16.41
N SER A 241 57.23 8.64 15.56
CA SER A 241 58.60 8.73 15.12
C SER A 241 59.11 10.07 15.55
N GLY A 242 59.99 10.04 16.56
CA GLY A 242 60.75 11.20 17.02
C GLY A 242 61.67 11.74 15.93
N ARG A 243 61.75 13.05 15.88
CA ARG A 243 62.95 13.77 15.42
C ARG A 243 63.03 15.08 16.19
N ASP A 244 64.06 15.11 17.01
CA ASP A 244 64.60 16.33 17.60
C ASP A 244 64.95 17.38 16.52
N SER A 245 64.53 18.61 16.74
CA SER A 245 65.29 19.79 16.31
C SER A 245 64.86 21.01 17.12
N LYS A 246 65.85 21.54 17.80
CA LYS A 246 65.96 22.77 18.50
C LYS A 246 65.63 23.97 17.59
N GLY A 247 64.98 24.98 18.13
CA GLY A 247 64.86 26.29 17.46
C GLY A 247 64.04 27.27 18.30
N GLU A 248 64.75 28.24 18.82
CA GLU A 248 64.35 29.39 19.62
C GLU A 248 63.30 30.28 18.94
N GLY A 249 62.48 30.92 19.77
CA GLY A 249 62.23 32.36 19.58
C GLY A 249 60.77 32.78 19.29
N SER A 250 60.35 33.57 20.23
CA SER A 250 59.57 34.81 20.04
C SER A 250 58.10 34.83 20.49
N ARG A 251 57.91 35.72 21.41
CA ARG A 251 56.66 36.14 22.06
C ARG A 251 55.67 36.80 21.07
N SER A 252 54.41 36.54 21.20
CA SER A 252 53.39 37.56 20.90
C SER A 252 52.12 37.27 21.69
N ARG A 253 51.68 38.28 22.43
CA ARG A 253 50.40 38.38 23.14
C ARG A 253 49.27 38.52 22.14
N GLY A 254 48.12 37.89 22.46
CA GLY A 254 46.84 38.13 21.78
C GLY A 254 45.69 37.75 22.68
N ASP A 255 45.04 38.75 23.24
CA ASP A 255 43.82 38.69 24.02
C ASP A 255 42.66 38.10 23.19
N GLY A 256 41.87 37.22 23.77
CA GLY A 256 40.61 36.76 23.23
C GLY A 256 39.58 36.59 24.36
N PRO A 257 38.31 36.94 24.11
CA PRO A 257 37.35 37.24 25.16
C PRO A 257 36.79 35.99 25.85
N ARG A 258 36.63 36.12 27.17
CA ARG A 258 35.99 35.18 28.07
C ARG A 258 34.45 35.30 27.91
N TYR A 259 33.77 34.19 27.82
CA TYR A 259 32.33 34.10 28.08
C TYR A 259 32.09 33.53 29.49
N PRO A 260 31.14 34.09 30.25
CA PRO A 260 30.89 33.71 31.63
C PRO A 260 30.00 32.50 31.73
N SER A 261 30.37 31.61 32.63
CA SER A 261 29.54 30.53 33.15
C SER A 261 28.43 31.11 34.02
N GLY A 262 27.21 30.83 33.70
CA GLY A 262 26.02 31.09 34.51
C GLY A 262 25.45 29.80 35.09
N ASN A 263 25.73 29.60 36.37
CA ASN A 263 25.11 28.63 37.23
C ASN A 263 23.73 29.17 37.72
N MET A 264 22.90 28.25 38.19
CA MET A 264 21.69 28.39 39.04
C MET A 264 20.35 28.38 38.35
N PHE A 265 19.63 27.28 38.53
CA PHE A 265 18.49 27.34 39.47
C PHE A 265 18.11 25.92 39.91
N ASN A 266 18.45 25.67 41.19
CA ASN A 266 17.92 24.60 42.02
C ASN A 266 16.63 25.14 42.64
N ARG A 267 15.52 24.41 42.56
CA ARG A 267 14.39 24.62 43.41
C ARG A 267 13.67 23.31 43.77
N THR A 268 13.99 22.89 44.97
CA THR A 268 13.33 21.92 45.85
C THR A 268 11.90 22.32 46.22
N GLY A 269 11.12 21.33 46.54
CA GLY A 269 9.89 21.38 47.32
C GLY A 269 8.77 20.64 46.62
N GLY A 270 8.14 19.59 47.07
CA GLY A 270 7.92 19.16 48.44
C GLY A 270 6.45 18.82 48.58
N ASN A 271 6.19 17.64 49.08
CA ASN A 271 5.02 17.27 49.91
C ASN A 271 3.73 16.71 49.27
N SER A 272 3.55 15.39 49.32
CA SER A 272 2.62 14.59 50.19
C SER A 272 1.12 14.91 50.18
N ARG A 273 0.32 13.89 49.96
CA ARG A 273 -0.79 13.27 50.73
C ARG A 273 -1.77 12.58 49.80
N SER A 274 -1.87 11.24 49.88
CA SER A 274 -2.80 10.41 50.62
C SER A 274 -4.27 10.82 50.50
N SER A 275 -5.13 9.96 49.93
CA SER A 275 -6.17 9.15 50.56
C SER A 275 -7.24 8.72 49.58
N SER A 276 -7.46 7.43 49.55
CA SER A 276 -8.73 6.69 49.67
C SER A 276 -10.01 7.28 49.07
N GLY A 277 -10.65 6.40 48.30
CA GLY A 277 -11.99 6.43 47.76
C GLY A 277 -12.17 5.29 46.77
#